data_2c0f9f655977dc6f47d70dbdb0078315
#
_entry.id   2c0f9f655977dc6f47d70dbdb0078315
#
_cell.length_a   1.000
_cell.length_b   1.000
_cell.length_c   1.000
_cell.angle_alpha   90.00
_cell.angle_beta   90.00
_cell.angle_gamma   90.00
#
_symmetry.space_group_name_H-M   'P 1'
#
loop_
_entity.id
_entity.type
_entity.pdbx_description
1 polymer ?
#
loop_
_entity_poly.entity_id
_entity_poly.type
_entity_poly.pdbx_seq_one_letter_code
_entity_poly.pdbx_strand_id
1 'polypeptide(L)'
;DITEGEGTNSDESEKRKWKNLFLPPELTRGLFSFIIQHTDGNLSSSKHEMQSAVNKLDHIVINTNDADGFIEIYKNVFGLRLALDKTIEAWNRRMLFFRFNKTTIEVIEENDDKEPSDKLWGLAWAVEDLQETYDRLIKEGLELTEVKLGIKDKTLVSTIRSHTHGVPTLIIQHL
;
A
#
# COMPACT_ATOMS: atom_id res chain seq x y z
N ASP A 1 -0.87 21.55 12.19
CA ASP A 1 -1.76 21.59 13.37
C ASP A 1 -2.35 20.20 13.61
N ILE A 2 -2.58 19.89 14.91
CA ILE A 2 -3.25 18.65 15.31
C ILE A 2 -4.75 18.91 15.31
N THR A 3 -5.50 18.03 14.65
CA THR A 3 -6.96 18.04 14.64
C THR A 3 -7.50 16.80 15.35
N GLU A 4 -8.68 16.89 15.91
CA GLU A 4 -9.35 15.77 16.56
C GLU A 4 -10.51 15.26 15.71
N GLY A 5 -10.73 13.96 15.73
CA GLY A 5 -11.84 13.32 15.04
C GLY A 5 -12.49 12.28 15.92
N GLU A 6 -13.75 12.01 15.65
CA GLU A 6 -14.50 10.93 16.28
C GLU A 6 -15.41 10.24 15.25
N GLY A 7 -15.76 9.00 15.49
CA GLY A 7 -16.68 8.25 14.66
C GLY A 7 -17.31 7.10 15.42
N THR A 8 -18.44 6.66 14.92
CA THR A 8 -19.20 5.52 15.45
C THR A 8 -19.40 4.48 14.34
N ASN A 9 -19.58 3.22 14.71
CA ASN A 9 -20.06 2.20 13.79
C ASN A 9 -21.54 2.43 13.44
N SER A 10 -22.06 1.66 12.49
CA SER A 10 -23.41 1.86 11.93
C SER A 10 -24.56 1.69 12.94
N ASP A 11 -24.37 0.93 14.01
CA ASP A 11 -25.34 0.70 15.09
C ASP A 11 -25.08 1.56 16.34
N GLU A 12 -24.10 2.48 16.25
CA GLU A 12 -23.70 3.41 17.32
C GLU A 12 -23.23 2.73 18.63
N SER A 13 -22.98 1.43 18.61
CA SER A 13 -22.56 0.65 19.77
C SER A 13 -21.08 0.89 20.13
N GLU A 14 -20.25 1.25 19.15
CA GLU A 14 -18.82 1.51 19.33
C GLU A 14 -18.45 2.92 18.88
N LYS A 15 -17.69 3.62 19.72
CA LYS A 15 -17.15 4.94 19.41
C LYS A 15 -15.63 4.88 19.33
N ARG A 16 -15.07 5.68 18.46
CA ARG A 16 -13.61 5.84 18.32
C ARG A 16 -13.25 7.32 18.29
N LYS A 17 -12.11 7.63 18.88
CA LYS A 17 -11.54 8.99 18.81
C LYS A 17 -10.10 8.90 18.34
N TRP A 18 -9.67 9.91 17.65
CA TRP A 18 -8.30 10.00 17.13
C TRP A 18 -7.84 11.45 17.00
N LYS A 19 -6.52 11.59 16.90
CA LYS A 19 -5.86 12.84 16.53
C LYS A 19 -5.20 12.66 15.18
N ASN A 20 -5.26 13.69 14.35
CA ASN A 20 -4.59 13.74 13.05
C ASN A 20 -3.53 14.83 13.06
N LEU A 21 -2.37 14.52 12.47
CA LEU A 21 -1.33 15.48 12.14
C LEU A 21 -1.13 15.44 10.62
N PHE A 22 -1.58 16.44 9.91
CA PHE A 22 -1.34 16.58 8.48
C PHE A 22 0.10 17.00 8.25
N LEU A 23 0.79 16.28 7.37
CA LEU A 23 2.17 16.56 7.05
C LEU A 23 2.25 17.68 6.01
N PRO A 24 3.24 18.58 6.13
CA PRO A 24 3.39 19.67 5.17
C PRO A 24 3.80 19.12 3.78
N PRO A 25 3.32 19.73 2.69
CA PRO A 25 3.61 19.29 1.32
C PRO A 25 5.11 19.19 1.00
N GLU A 26 5.92 20.05 1.60
CA GLU A 26 7.38 20.07 1.42
C GLU A 26 8.03 18.79 1.96
N LEU A 27 7.47 18.22 3.04
CA LEU A 27 7.94 16.96 3.61
C LEU A 27 7.44 15.75 2.83
N THR A 28 6.25 15.83 2.25
CA THR A 28 5.60 14.70 1.58
C THR A 28 5.82 14.69 0.07
N ARG A 29 6.41 15.75 -0.47
CA ARG A 29 6.87 15.87 -1.88
C ARG A 29 5.81 15.47 -2.92
N GLY A 30 4.54 15.81 -2.64
CA GLY A 30 3.39 15.53 -3.51
C GLY A 30 2.45 14.44 -3.02
N LEU A 31 2.83 13.64 -2.03
CA LEU A 31 1.93 12.67 -1.40
C LEU A 31 1.07 13.36 -0.33
N PHE A 32 -0.25 13.32 -0.49
CA PHE A 32 -1.14 13.73 0.60
C PHE A 32 -1.03 12.70 1.76
N SER A 33 -0.43 13.13 2.87
CA SER A 33 -0.12 12.24 3.98
C SER A 33 -0.47 12.88 5.33
N PHE A 34 -0.91 12.06 6.25
CA PHE A 34 -1.14 12.45 7.64
C PHE A 34 -0.87 11.29 8.58
N ILE A 35 -0.55 11.62 9.82
CA ILE A 35 -0.38 10.66 10.91
C ILE A 35 -1.67 10.63 11.71
N ILE A 36 -2.19 9.44 11.99
CA ILE A 36 -3.36 9.24 12.83
C ILE A 36 -2.95 8.51 14.12
N GLN A 37 -3.37 9.05 15.27
CA GLN A 37 -3.22 8.42 16.56
C GLN A 37 -4.61 8.13 17.13
N HIS A 38 -4.96 6.84 17.27
CA HIS A 38 -6.18 6.45 17.96
C HIS A 38 -6.01 6.69 19.46
N THR A 39 -6.94 7.44 20.07
CA THR A 39 -6.90 7.83 21.48
C THR A 39 -7.93 7.12 22.33
N ASP A 40 -9.01 6.63 21.69
CA ASP A 40 -10.08 5.88 22.35
C ASP A 40 -10.77 4.94 21.36
N GLY A 41 -11.24 3.78 21.87
CA GLY A 41 -11.85 2.72 21.08
C GLY A 41 -10.84 1.90 20.28
N ASN A 42 -11.24 0.71 19.87
CA ASN A 42 -10.46 -0.21 19.07
C ASN A 42 -11.00 -0.30 17.64
N LEU A 43 -10.11 -0.54 16.69
CA LEU A 43 -10.51 -1.00 15.37
C LEU A 43 -10.94 -2.46 15.50
N SER A 44 -12.22 -2.74 15.34
CA SER A 44 -12.68 -4.11 15.24
C SER A 44 -12.09 -4.77 13.99
N SER A 45 -11.49 -5.96 14.16
CA SER A 45 -11.09 -6.75 13.01
C SER A 45 -12.31 -7.49 12.47
N SER A 46 -12.71 -7.22 11.23
CA SER A 46 -13.68 -8.10 10.56
C SER A 46 -13.02 -9.46 10.31
N LYS A 47 -13.62 -10.52 10.82
CA LYS A 47 -13.27 -11.88 10.39
C LYS A 47 -14.02 -12.13 9.08
N HIS A 48 -13.29 -12.24 7.99
CA HIS A 48 -13.87 -12.72 6.74
C HIS A 48 -13.85 -14.25 6.76
N GLU A 49 -15.01 -14.86 6.59
CA GLU A 49 -15.14 -16.33 6.50
C GLU A 49 -14.77 -16.86 5.11
N MET A 50 -14.62 -15.98 4.13
CA MET A 50 -14.31 -16.35 2.74
C MET A 50 -12.81 -16.35 2.49
N GLN A 51 -12.27 -17.48 2.03
CA GLN A 51 -10.86 -17.58 1.62
C GLN A 51 -10.51 -16.67 0.42
N SER A 52 -11.52 -16.33 -0.39
CA SER A 52 -11.38 -15.38 -1.51
C SER A 52 -11.43 -13.90 -1.09
N ALA A 53 -11.57 -13.59 0.20
CA ALA A 53 -11.56 -12.21 0.66
C ALA A 53 -10.14 -11.65 0.75
N VAL A 54 -10.05 -10.32 0.54
CA VAL A 54 -8.81 -9.60 0.84
C VAL A 54 -8.56 -9.65 2.35
N ASN A 55 -7.38 -10.11 2.75
CA ASN A 55 -7.02 -10.23 4.16
C ASN A 55 -6.13 -9.09 4.68
N LYS A 56 -5.36 -8.45 3.81
CA LYS A 56 -4.53 -7.29 4.17
C LYS A 56 -4.05 -6.52 2.93
N LEU A 57 -3.62 -5.28 3.15
CA LEU A 57 -2.78 -4.55 2.23
C LEU A 57 -1.34 -5.11 2.32
N ASP A 58 -0.85 -5.74 1.25
CA ASP A 58 0.49 -6.34 1.22
C ASP A 58 1.56 -5.28 1.03
N HIS A 59 1.43 -4.48 0.00
CA HIS A 59 2.32 -3.35 -0.26
C HIS A 59 1.61 -2.20 -0.99
N ILE A 60 2.19 -1.03 -0.87
CA ILE A 60 1.91 0.12 -1.72
C ILE A 60 3.14 0.41 -2.56
N VAL A 61 2.95 0.91 -3.77
CA VAL A 61 4.03 1.29 -4.67
C VAL A 61 4.04 2.80 -4.84
N ILE A 62 5.20 3.40 -4.62
CA ILE A 62 5.45 4.82 -4.78
C ILE A 62 6.54 5.00 -5.82
N ASN A 63 6.30 5.85 -6.81
CA ASN A 63 7.34 6.33 -7.70
C ASN A 63 7.95 7.60 -7.12
N THR A 64 9.28 7.67 -7.13
CA THR A 64 10.05 8.84 -6.72
C THR A 64 11.10 9.16 -7.79
N ASN A 65 11.48 10.42 -7.93
CA ASN A 65 12.66 10.80 -8.70
C ASN A 65 13.88 11.16 -7.82
N ASP A 66 13.78 10.91 -6.51
CA ASP A 66 14.84 11.15 -5.53
C ASP A 66 14.78 10.11 -4.41
N ALA A 67 15.38 8.95 -4.66
CA ALA A 67 15.39 7.83 -3.70
C ALA A 67 16.16 8.16 -2.42
N ASP A 68 17.22 8.96 -2.51
CA ASP A 68 18.01 9.33 -1.32
C ASP A 68 17.24 10.29 -0.42
N GLY A 69 16.54 11.27 -0.98
CA GLY A 69 15.64 12.13 -0.22
C GLY A 69 14.45 11.36 0.36
N PHE A 70 13.95 10.32 -0.35
CA PHE A 70 12.94 9.43 0.20
C PHE A 70 13.46 8.67 1.45
N ILE A 71 14.69 8.15 1.38
CA ILE A 71 15.35 7.50 2.53
C ILE A 71 15.48 8.46 3.70
N GLU A 72 15.92 9.71 3.45
CA GLU A 72 16.07 10.70 4.51
C GLU A 72 14.76 10.93 5.27
N ILE A 73 13.66 11.07 4.56
CA ILE A 73 12.35 11.32 5.18
C ILE A 73 11.82 10.05 5.88
N TYR A 74 11.72 8.95 5.17
CA TYR A 74 11.00 7.77 5.67
C TYR A 74 11.81 6.95 6.66
N LYS A 75 13.13 6.86 6.49
CA LYS A 75 14.01 6.17 7.44
C LYS A 75 14.43 7.08 8.60
N ASN A 76 14.95 8.26 8.31
CA ASN A 76 15.63 9.07 9.32
C ASN A 76 14.64 9.95 10.11
N VAL A 77 13.61 10.49 9.45
CA VAL A 77 12.59 11.31 10.14
C VAL A 77 11.47 10.43 10.71
N PHE A 78 10.89 9.52 9.92
CA PHE A 78 9.78 8.68 10.38
C PHE A 78 10.23 7.38 11.07
N GLY A 79 11.51 7.02 11.01
CA GLY A 79 12.05 5.84 11.68
C GLY A 79 11.63 4.52 11.03
N LEU A 80 11.17 4.51 9.78
CA LEU A 80 10.79 3.29 9.10
C LEU A 80 12.01 2.44 8.74
N ARG A 81 11.89 1.13 8.89
CA ARG A 81 12.97 0.22 8.58
C ARG A 81 13.13 0.05 7.06
N LEU A 82 14.21 0.56 6.49
CA LEU A 82 14.65 0.21 5.14
C LEU A 82 15.15 -1.24 5.15
N ALA A 83 14.39 -2.14 4.55
CA ALA A 83 14.70 -3.58 4.54
C ALA A 83 15.58 -3.97 3.37
N LEU A 84 15.46 -3.29 2.25
CA LEU A 84 16.24 -3.54 1.04
C LEU A 84 16.39 -2.24 0.24
N ASP A 85 17.57 -2.03 -0.29
CA ASP A 85 17.91 -1.01 -1.29
C ASP A 85 18.74 -1.71 -2.37
N LYS A 86 18.21 -1.77 -3.58
CA LYS A 86 18.89 -2.48 -4.65
C LYS A 86 18.49 -1.97 -6.04
N THR A 87 19.42 -2.00 -6.98
CA THR A 87 19.14 -1.76 -8.40
C THR A 87 18.69 -3.06 -9.06
N ILE A 88 17.57 -3.01 -9.77
CA ILE A 88 17.07 -4.10 -10.62
C ILE A 88 17.63 -3.87 -12.02
N GLU A 89 18.67 -4.63 -12.38
CA GLU A 89 19.39 -4.45 -13.65
C GLU A 89 18.48 -4.58 -14.87
N ALA A 90 17.54 -5.54 -14.85
CA ALA A 90 16.60 -5.77 -15.94
C ALA A 90 15.74 -4.54 -16.29
N TRP A 91 15.52 -3.65 -15.34
CA TRP A 91 14.72 -2.42 -15.51
C TRP A 91 15.57 -1.14 -15.44
N ASN A 92 16.84 -1.28 -15.08
CA ASN A 92 17.73 -0.16 -14.74
C ASN A 92 17.06 0.82 -13.75
N ARG A 93 16.45 0.28 -12.69
CA ARG A 93 15.72 1.04 -11.68
C ARG A 93 16.19 0.66 -10.29
N ARG A 94 16.48 1.66 -9.46
CA ARG A 94 16.70 1.47 -8.02
C ARG A 94 15.36 1.29 -7.34
N MET A 95 15.30 0.32 -6.46
CA MET A 95 14.09 0.01 -5.68
C MET A 95 14.44 -0.03 -4.20
N LEU A 96 13.57 0.62 -3.41
CA LEU A 96 13.64 0.61 -1.95
C LEU A 96 12.44 -0.15 -1.39
N PHE A 97 12.67 -0.87 -0.30
CA PHE A 97 11.60 -1.61 0.39
C PHE A 97 11.62 -1.24 1.87
N PHE A 98 10.60 -0.51 2.31
CA PHE A 98 10.41 -0.18 3.71
C PHE A 98 9.40 -1.11 4.35
N ARG A 99 9.71 -1.59 5.55
CA ARG A 99 8.78 -2.38 6.35
C ARG A 99 8.02 -1.50 7.32
N PHE A 100 6.72 -1.55 7.22
CA PHE A 100 5.78 -0.83 8.06
C PHE A 100 4.74 -1.81 8.61
N ASN A 101 4.97 -2.33 9.81
CA ASN A 101 4.17 -3.41 10.41
C ASN A 101 4.05 -4.63 9.46
N LYS A 102 2.82 -4.94 9.01
CA LYS A 102 2.54 -6.06 8.10
C LYS A 102 2.50 -5.65 6.62
N THR A 103 2.76 -4.38 6.31
CA THR A 103 2.73 -3.81 4.96
C THR A 103 4.14 -3.42 4.53
N THR A 104 4.41 -3.43 3.24
CA THR A 104 5.65 -2.93 2.64
C THR A 104 5.34 -1.64 1.87
N ILE A 105 6.21 -0.64 2.00
CA ILE A 105 6.27 0.47 1.05
C ILE A 105 7.36 0.10 0.05
N GLU A 106 6.97 -0.11 -1.18
CA GLU A 106 7.86 -0.37 -2.31
C GLU A 106 8.04 0.92 -3.10
N VAL A 107 9.28 1.37 -3.24
CA VAL A 107 9.61 2.64 -3.90
C VAL A 107 10.40 2.33 -5.16
N ILE A 108 10.00 2.90 -6.27
CA ILE A 108 10.66 2.77 -7.56
C ILE A 108 11.22 4.13 -7.94
N GLU A 109 12.55 4.20 -8.13
CA GLU A 109 13.19 5.43 -8.59
C GLU A 109 13.01 5.60 -10.09
N GLU A 110 12.46 6.74 -10.48
CA GLU A 110 12.32 7.16 -11.86
C GLU A 110 13.50 8.10 -12.24
N ASN A 111 14.04 7.94 -13.44
CA ASN A 111 15.07 8.84 -13.95
C ASN A 111 14.40 10.11 -14.49
N ASP A 112 14.23 11.10 -13.64
CA ASP A 112 13.63 12.39 -13.98
C ASP A 112 14.40 13.48 -13.21
N ASP A 113 15.01 14.44 -13.93
CA ASP A 113 15.84 15.52 -13.38
C ASP A 113 15.01 16.72 -12.83
N LYS A 114 13.72 16.53 -12.57
CA LYS A 114 12.85 17.54 -11.99
C LYS A 114 13.02 17.65 -10.47
N GLU A 115 12.39 18.69 -9.91
CA GLU A 115 12.27 18.83 -8.45
C GLU A 115 11.77 17.52 -7.80
N PRO A 116 12.26 17.19 -6.60
CA PRO A 116 11.88 15.97 -5.88
C PRO A 116 10.36 15.81 -5.78
N SER A 117 9.86 14.68 -6.25
CA SER A 117 8.44 14.38 -6.29
C SER A 117 8.16 12.90 -6.06
N ASP A 118 7.19 12.63 -5.21
CA ASP A 118 6.71 11.29 -4.90
C ASP A 118 5.26 11.12 -5.36
N LYS A 119 4.95 9.97 -5.95
CA LYS A 119 3.60 9.66 -6.44
C LYS A 119 3.17 8.27 -6.02
N LEU A 120 2.02 8.16 -5.39
CA LEU A 120 1.39 6.85 -5.21
C LEU A 120 1.07 6.27 -6.58
N TRP A 121 1.68 5.12 -6.90
CA TRP A 121 1.48 4.47 -8.18
C TRP A 121 0.43 3.37 -8.10
N GLY A 122 0.48 2.49 -7.09
CA GLY A 122 -0.42 1.35 -7.03
C GLY A 122 -0.48 0.65 -5.68
N LEU A 123 -1.35 -0.34 -5.61
CA LEU A 123 -1.66 -1.12 -4.41
C LEU A 123 -1.58 -2.62 -4.70
N ALA A 124 -1.16 -3.40 -3.71
CA ALA A 124 -1.24 -4.86 -3.75
C ALA A 124 -2.00 -5.38 -2.53
N TRP A 125 -3.02 -6.18 -2.79
CA TRP A 125 -3.87 -6.78 -1.78
C TRP A 125 -3.55 -8.27 -1.64
N ALA A 126 -3.26 -8.72 -0.43
CA ALA A 126 -3.05 -10.12 -0.16
C ALA A 126 -4.37 -10.85 0.03
N VAL A 127 -4.43 -12.05 -0.53
CA VAL A 127 -5.52 -13.00 -0.40
C VAL A 127 -4.97 -14.36 0.05
N GLU A 128 -5.82 -15.20 0.58
CA GLU A 128 -5.44 -16.55 1.03
C GLU A 128 -5.43 -17.54 -0.14
N ASP A 129 -6.44 -17.47 -1.01
CA ASP A 129 -6.52 -18.25 -2.25
C ASP A 129 -6.74 -17.30 -3.45
N LEU A 130 -5.71 -17.20 -4.29
CA LEU A 130 -5.76 -16.30 -5.45
C LEU A 130 -6.62 -16.87 -6.58
N GLN A 131 -6.66 -18.19 -6.76
CA GLN A 131 -7.48 -18.78 -7.82
C GLN A 131 -8.98 -18.62 -7.50
N GLU A 132 -9.38 -18.91 -6.26
CA GLU A 132 -10.77 -18.69 -5.82
C GLU A 132 -11.15 -17.21 -5.90
N THR A 133 -10.25 -16.31 -5.52
CA THR A 133 -10.44 -14.85 -5.64
C THR A 133 -10.61 -14.44 -7.10
N TYR A 134 -9.77 -14.93 -7.99
CA TYR A 134 -9.82 -14.67 -9.43
C TYR A 134 -11.17 -15.09 -10.02
N ASP A 135 -11.58 -16.34 -9.77
CA ASP A 135 -12.83 -16.90 -10.31
C ASP A 135 -14.06 -16.12 -9.82
N ARG A 136 -14.06 -15.72 -8.54
CA ARG A 136 -15.11 -14.87 -7.98
C ARG A 136 -15.16 -13.50 -8.65
N LEU A 137 -14.03 -12.82 -8.78
CA LEU A 137 -13.98 -11.48 -9.36
C LEU A 137 -14.35 -11.47 -10.86
N ILE A 138 -13.93 -12.49 -11.61
CA ILE A 138 -14.38 -12.67 -13.02
C ILE A 138 -15.89 -12.87 -13.08
N LYS A 139 -16.47 -13.67 -12.18
CA LYS A 139 -17.93 -13.89 -12.12
C LYS A 139 -18.69 -12.61 -11.80
N GLU A 140 -18.10 -11.71 -11.00
CA GLU A 140 -18.65 -10.38 -10.70
C GLU A 140 -18.42 -9.35 -11.83
N GLY A 141 -17.83 -9.78 -12.96
CA GLY A 141 -17.66 -8.94 -14.15
C GLY A 141 -16.42 -8.05 -14.16
N LEU A 142 -15.44 -8.32 -13.28
CA LEU A 142 -14.17 -7.60 -13.30
C LEU A 142 -13.24 -8.19 -14.38
N GLU A 143 -12.38 -7.34 -14.91
CA GLU A 143 -11.31 -7.73 -15.83
C GLU A 143 -10.01 -7.93 -15.05
N LEU A 144 -9.41 -9.11 -15.15
CA LEU A 144 -8.15 -9.45 -14.51
C LEU A 144 -7.17 -10.07 -15.52
N THR A 145 -5.87 -9.97 -15.23
CA THR A 145 -4.87 -10.79 -15.90
C THR A 145 -4.96 -12.22 -15.39
N GLU A 146 -4.56 -13.19 -16.22
CA GLU A 146 -4.41 -14.58 -15.76
C GLU A 146 -3.50 -14.65 -14.53
N VAL A 147 -3.81 -15.61 -13.66
CA VAL A 147 -2.98 -15.92 -12.49
C VAL A 147 -1.63 -16.44 -12.95
N LYS A 148 -0.56 -15.89 -12.42
CA LYS A 148 0.82 -16.25 -12.77
C LYS A 148 1.75 -16.18 -11.58
N LEU A 149 2.94 -16.75 -11.71
CA LEU A 149 4.01 -16.57 -10.75
C LEU A 149 4.42 -15.10 -10.65
N GLY A 150 4.54 -14.60 -9.44
CA GLY A 150 5.04 -13.27 -9.17
C GLY A 150 6.57 -13.18 -9.35
N ILE A 151 7.09 -11.94 -9.39
CA ILE A 151 8.53 -11.68 -9.41
C ILE A 151 9.18 -12.12 -8.10
N LYS A 152 8.47 -11.96 -7.00
CA LYS A 152 8.89 -12.47 -5.70
C LYS A 152 8.67 -13.98 -5.65
N ASP A 153 9.71 -14.69 -5.23
CA ASP A 153 9.64 -16.15 -5.07
C ASP A 153 8.45 -16.56 -4.18
N LYS A 154 7.85 -17.68 -4.50
CA LYS A 154 6.71 -18.25 -3.78
C LYS A 154 5.51 -17.29 -3.70
N THR A 155 5.20 -16.60 -4.79
CA THR A 155 3.99 -15.81 -4.91
C THR A 155 3.24 -16.11 -6.20
N LEU A 156 1.92 -16.02 -6.13
CA LEU A 156 1.02 -15.93 -7.28
C LEU A 156 0.44 -14.53 -7.34
N VAL A 157 0.24 -14.02 -8.54
CA VAL A 157 -0.27 -12.66 -8.76
C VAL A 157 -1.27 -12.59 -9.89
N SER A 158 -2.21 -11.67 -9.79
CA SER A 158 -3.11 -11.24 -10.86
C SER A 158 -3.36 -9.73 -10.75
N THR A 159 -3.45 -9.03 -11.87
CA THR A 159 -3.70 -7.59 -11.90
C THR A 159 -5.16 -7.33 -12.23
N ILE A 160 -5.84 -6.53 -11.43
CA ILE A 160 -7.19 -6.04 -11.71
C ILE A 160 -7.09 -4.88 -12.69
N ARG A 161 -7.81 -4.97 -13.82
CA ARG A 161 -7.77 -3.98 -14.91
C ARG A 161 -8.98 -3.09 -15.00
N SER A 162 -10.06 -3.44 -14.29
CA SER A 162 -11.32 -2.67 -14.30
C SER A 162 -11.72 -2.31 -12.85
N HIS A 163 -12.62 -1.33 -12.71
CA HIS A 163 -13.22 -0.94 -11.42
C HIS A 163 -12.24 -0.45 -10.33
N THR A 164 -11.01 -0.09 -10.71
CA THR A 164 -9.96 0.38 -9.77
C THR A 164 -9.82 1.90 -9.74
N HIS A 165 -10.72 2.63 -10.42
CA HIS A 165 -10.66 4.10 -10.56
C HIS A 165 -9.31 4.61 -11.09
N GLY A 166 -8.65 3.82 -11.96
CA GLY A 166 -7.35 4.16 -12.53
C GLY A 166 -6.15 3.87 -11.63
N VAL A 167 -6.35 3.32 -10.43
CA VAL A 167 -5.25 2.90 -9.55
C VAL A 167 -4.78 1.50 -9.94
N PRO A 168 -3.52 1.30 -10.36
CA PRO A 168 -2.96 -0.01 -10.58
C PRO A 168 -3.11 -0.90 -9.35
N THR A 169 -3.78 -2.03 -9.51
CA THR A 169 -4.18 -2.87 -8.39
C THR A 169 -3.78 -4.32 -8.64
N LEU A 170 -2.96 -4.85 -7.77
CA LEU A 170 -2.50 -6.24 -7.78
C LEU A 170 -3.19 -7.04 -6.69
N ILE A 171 -3.54 -8.28 -6.98
CA ILE A 171 -3.85 -9.29 -5.96
C ILE A 171 -2.69 -10.28 -5.89
N ILE A 172 -2.31 -10.67 -4.67
CA ILE A 172 -1.14 -11.51 -4.40
C ILE A 172 -1.48 -12.58 -3.36
N GLN A 173 -1.02 -13.80 -3.63
CA GLN A 173 -0.99 -14.90 -2.67
C GLN A 173 0.47 -15.26 -2.38
N HIS A 174 0.80 -15.42 -1.12
CA HIS A 174 2.08 -15.97 -0.66
C HIS A 174 1.93 -17.49 -0.45
N LEU A 175 2.79 -18.29 -1.13
CA LEU A 175 2.79 -19.77 -1.09
C LEU A 175 3.60 -20.31 0.09
#